data_bde6e1aa0691c4fc7fd01dba8dc49fac
#
_entry.id   bde6e1aa0691c4fc7fd01dba8dc49fac
#
_cell.length_a   1.000
_cell.length_b   1.000
_cell.length_c   1.000
_cell.angle_alpha   90.00
_cell.angle_beta   90.00
_cell.angle_gamma   90.00
#
_symmetry.space_group_name_H-M   'P 1'
#
loop_
_entity.id
_entity.type
_entity.pdbx_description
1 polymer ?
#
loop_
_entity_poly.entity_id
_entity_poly.type
_entity_poly.pdbx_seq_one_letter_code
_entity_poly.pdbx_strand_id
1 'polypeptide(L)'
;MDFYFVLTSVKISTDKEKGIKEILALNEEFINEIALAPIGNLSGEYGTSHFLYEIVTEYPGNRVANAYLSGNTQGLTAEEMQLYNVAVSIANEANRLSSPLERELYIYKELCNRGTYYDEKDMFNADDTPKRFTTAFGALIDGKTNCSGFADAFYMLGRMCGLNVGRIGGYIKENGKPVRHGWNTITFDDGKTYCVDVTNGSSMKNLYLFNAPLKIMKNTHRCNWDLILNFQRDIDERYGERLQAQ
;
A
#
# COMPACT_ATOMS: atom_id res chain seq x y z
N MET A 1 -18.11 -12.10 -7.64
CA MET A 1 -18.25 -10.99 -6.65
C MET A 1 -16.85 -10.64 -6.22
N ASP A 2 -16.37 -9.44 -6.62
CA ASP A 2 -14.95 -9.09 -6.55
C ASP A 2 -14.70 -8.27 -5.30
N PHE A 3 -14.52 -8.93 -4.17
CA PHE A 3 -14.33 -8.27 -2.89
C PHE A 3 -12.85 -8.18 -2.55
N TYR A 4 -12.21 -7.17 -3.08
CA TYR A 4 -10.87 -6.80 -2.61
C TYR A 4 -10.91 -5.76 -1.50
N PHE A 5 -12.13 -5.34 -1.06
CA PHE A 5 -12.25 -4.14 -0.27
C PHE A 5 -13.51 -4.18 0.57
N VAL A 6 -13.40 -3.94 1.85
CA VAL A 6 -14.57 -3.55 2.63
C VAL A 6 -14.98 -2.17 2.13
N LEU A 7 -16.00 -2.20 1.32
CA LEU A 7 -16.55 -1.02 0.70
C LEU A 7 -17.55 -0.40 1.64
N THR A 8 -17.18 0.68 2.25
CA THR A 8 -18.21 1.69 2.46
C THR A 8 -18.45 2.31 1.10
N SER A 9 -19.54 1.96 0.43
CA SER A 9 -19.94 2.65 -0.77
C SER A 9 -20.38 4.07 -0.41
N VAL A 10 -19.38 4.94 -0.26
CA VAL A 10 -19.67 6.37 -0.23
C VAL A 10 -20.04 6.73 -1.65
N LYS A 11 -21.26 7.21 -1.84
CA LYS A 11 -21.75 7.65 -3.14
C LYS A 11 -21.05 8.97 -3.46
N ILE A 12 -19.92 8.86 -4.16
CA ILE A 12 -19.12 10.02 -4.58
C ILE A 12 -19.63 10.49 -5.93
N SER A 13 -19.63 11.80 -6.13
CA SER A 13 -20.02 12.41 -7.39
C SER A 13 -19.26 11.79 -8.56
N THR A 14 -19.94 11.55 -9.68
CA THR A 14 -19.34 11.15 -10.95
C THR A 14 -18.50 12.26 -11.58
N ASP A 15 -18.65 13.50 -11.12
CA ASP A 15 -17.76 14.62 -11.43
C ASP A 15 -16.47 14.47 -10.64
N LYS A 16 -15.34 14.39 -11.35
CA LYS A 16 -14.00 14.12 -10.80
C LYS A 16 -13.59 15.15 -9.73
N GLU A 17 -13.76 16.45 -10.02
CA GLU A 17 -13.34 17.52 -9.10
C GLU A 17 -14.20 17.54 -7.85
N LYS A 18 -15.51 17.33 -8.03
CA LYS A 18 -16.44 17.26 -6.93
C LYS A 18 -16.22 16.01 -6.09
N GLY A 19 -15.98 14.87 -6.71
CA GLY A 19 -15.66 13.62 -6.03
C GLY A 19 -14.39 13.73 -5.18
N ILE A 20 -13.33 14.35 -5.69
CA ILE A 20 -12.11 14.62 -4.94
C ILE A 20 -12.38 15.53 -3.74
N LYS A 21 -13.17 16.59 -3.90
CA LYS A 21 -13.56 17.48 -2.81
C LYS A 21 -14.41 16.78 -1.76
N GLU A 22 -15.31 15.90 -2.15
CA GLU A 22 -16.12 15.08 -1.24
C GLU A 22 -15.25 14.11 -0.44
N ILE A 23 -14.22 13.51 -1.05
CA ILE A 23 -13.24 12.65 -0.36
C ILE A 23 -12.41 13.48 0.63
N LEU A 24 -11.89 14.62 0.19
CA LEU A 24 -11.08 15.50 1.03
C LEU A 24 -11.89 16.13 2.18
N ALA A 25 -13.22 16.20 2.05
CA ALA A 25 -14.13 16.62 3.12
C ALA A 25 -14.45 15.50 4.13
N LEU A 26 -14.17 14.24 3.78
CA LEU A 26 -14.13 13.17 4.77
C LEU A 26 -12.97 13.47 5.72
N ASN A 27 -13.25 13.37 7.03
CA ASN A 27 -12.33 13.70 8.11
C ASN A 27 -10.87 13.33 7.79
N GLU A 28 -9.91 14.20 8.05
CA GLU A 28 -8.47 13.98 7.77
C GLU A 28 -7.94 12.65 8.35
N GLU A 29 -8.50 12.21 9.47
CA GLU A 29 -8.23 10.91 10.08
C GLU A 29 -8.62 9.73 9.15
N PHE A 30 -9.68 9.91 8.37
CA PHE A 30 -10.18 8.94 7.39
C PHE A 30 -9.36 8.93 6.10
N ILE A 31 -8.79 10.05 5.68
CA ILE A 31 -8.02 10.16 4.43
C ILE A 31 -6.74 9.33 4.50
N ASN A 32 -6.13 9.25 5.66
CA ASN A 32 -4.94 8.42 5.90
C ASN A 32 -5.26 6.91 5.91
N GLU A 33 -6.53 6.55 6.05
CA GLU A 33 -7.01 5.18 6.08
C GLU A 33 -7.60 4.71 4.74
N ILE A 34 -7.80 5.63 3.80
CA ILE A 34 -8.30 5.32 2.46
C ILE A 34 -7.13 5.16 1.50
N ALA A 35 -6.86 3.94 1.09
CA ALA A 35 -6.02 3.74 -0.08
C ALA A 35 -6.82 4.16 -1.30
N LEU A 36 -6.40 5.26 -1.93
CA LEU A 36 -7.03 5.80 -3.13
C LEU A 36 -6.71 4.90 -4.33
N ALA A 37 -7.43 3.82 -4.46
CA ALA A 37 -7.39 2.99 -5.65
C ALA A 37 -8.72 3.10 -6.38
N PRO A 38 -8.82 3.83 -7.48
CA PRO A 38 -9.92 3.62 -8.37
C PRO A 38 -9.77 2.23 -8.98
N ILE A 39 -10.55 1.31 -8.52
CA ILE A 39 -10.72 0.03 -9.18
C ILE A 39 -11.56 0.31 -10.40
N GLY A 40 -10.92 0.61 -11.50
CA GLY A 40 -11.49 0.65 -12.83
C GLY A 40 -12.87 1.27 -12.98
N ASN A 41 -13.20 1.62 -14.19
CA ASN A 41 -14.58 1.90 -14.55
C ASN A 41 -15.38 0.60 -14.33
N LEU A 42 -16.20 0.52 -13.32
CA LEU A 42 -17.26 -0.50 -13.24
C LEU A 42 -18.32 -0.17 -14.28
N SER A 43 -17.92 -0.15 -15.54
CA SER A 43 -18.80 -0.07 -16.69
C SER A 43 -19.33 -1.46 -16.95
N GLY A 44 -20.16 -1.91 -16.10
CA GLY A 44 -20.87 -3.13 -16.36
C GLY A 44 -22.32 -2.94 -16.05
N GLU A 45 -23.08 -3.27 -15.24
CA GLU A 45 -24.52 -3.31 -15.18
C GLU A 45 -25.22 -2.03 -14.70
N TYR A 46 -24.53 -0.96 -14.30
CA TYR A 46 -25.17 0.18 -13.65
C TYR A 46 -25.01 1.54 -14.33
N GLY A 47 -24.32 1.63 -15.46
CA GLY A 47 -24.27 2.85 -16.27
C GLY A 47 -23.73 4.12 -15.59
N THR A 48 -23.14 3.99 -14.42
CA THR A 48 -22.60 5.07 -13.61
C THR A 48 -21.17 4.74 -13.21
N SER A 49 -20.26 5.69 -13.44
CA SER A 49 -18.88 5.59 -12.98
C SER A 49 -18.86 5.69 -11.45
N HIS A 50 -18.58 4.62 -10.76
CA HIS A 50 -18.34 4.62 -9.32
C HIS A 50 -16.85 4.47 -9.08
N PHE A 51 -16.30 5.30 -8.21
CA PHE A 51 -14.95 5.12 -7.68
C PHE A 51 -15.06 4.28 -6.41
N LEU A 52 -14.32 3.19 -6.36
CA LEU A 52 -14.23 2.34 -5.20
C LEU A 52 -12.93 2.68 -4.46
N TYR A 53 -13.03 2.92 -3.17
CA TYR A 53 -11.90 3.19 -2.28
C TYR A 53 -11.76 2.05 -1.30
N GLU A 54 -10.54 1.58 -1.13
CA GLU A 54 -10.23 0.59 -0.11
C GLU A 54 -10.13 1.28 1.25
N ILE A 55 -10.91 0.79 2.21
CA ILE A 55 -10.74 1.16 3.61
C ILE A 55 -9.75 0.17 4.23
N VAL A 56 -8.55 0.65 4.51
CA VAL A 56 -7.46 -0.18 5.05
C VAL A 56 -7.62 -0.50 6.54
N THR A 57 -8.63 0.04 7.21
CA THR A 57 -8.91 -0.19 8.64
C THR A 57 -9.11 -1.65 9.00
N GLU A 58 -9.65 -2.44 8.06
CA GLU A 58 -9.92 -3.86 8.24
C GLU A 58 -8.66 -4.75 8.11
N TYR A 59 -7.57 -4.19 7.60
CA TYR A 59 -6.33 -4.95 7.47
C TYR A 59 -5.57 -5.06 8.79
N PRO A 60 -5.02 -6.26 9.10
CA PRO A 60 -4.24 -6.48 10.32
C PRO A 60 -3.08 -5.51 10.48
N GLY A 61 -2.43 -5.13 9.38
CA GLY A 61 -1.34 -4.17 9.39
C GLY A 61 -1.76 -2.81 9.92
N ASN A 62 -2.95 -2.32 9.53
CA ASN A 62 -3.45 -1.05 10.03
C ASN A 62 -3.77 -1.11 11.54
N ARG A 63 -4.41 -2.18 12.01
CA ARG A 63 -4.71 -2.36 13.44
C ARG A 63 -3.43 -2.42 14.28
N VAL A 64 -2.42 -3.16 13.81
CA VAL A 64 -1.11 -3.26 14.47
C VAL A 64 -0.40 -1.91 14.50
N ALA A 65 -0.39 -1.16 13.40
CA ALA A 65 0.20 0.18 13.38
C ALA A 65 -0.50 1.14 14.35
N ASN A 66 -1.84 1.12 14.39
CA ASN A 66 -2.62 1.94 15.32
C ASN A 66 -2.34 1.58 16.78
N ALA A 67 -2.23 0.29 17.11
CA ALA A 67 -1.86 -0.17 18.44
C ALA A 67 -0.46 0.33 18.86
N TYR A 68 0.51 0.27 17.94
CA TYR A 68 1.86 0.78 18.18
C TYR A 68 1.86 2.29 18.42
N LEU A 69 1.21 3.06 17.57
CA LEU A 69 1.19 4.52 17.63
C LEU A 69 0.44 5.04 18.87
N SER A 70 -0.63 4.35 19.29
CA SER A 70 -1.38 4.70 20.49
C SER A 70 -0.78 4.15 21.79
N GLY A 71 0.17 3.22 21.72
CA GLY A 71 0.69 2.48 22.87
C GLY A 71 -0.35 1.53 23.51
N ASN A 72 -1.46 1.23 22.82
CA ASN A 72 -2.53 0.38 23.33
C ASN A 72 -2.72 -0.88 22.47
N THR A 73 -2.39 -2.04 23.04
CA THR A 73 -2.48 -3.35 22.36
C THR A 73 -3.70 -4.18 22.78
N GLN A 74 -4.59 -3.64 23.63
CA GLN A 74 -5.71 -4.42 24.22
C GLN A 74 -6.72 -4.92 23.19
N GLY A 75 -6.81 -4.28 22.01
CA GLY A 75 -7.72 -4.69 20.93
C GLY A 75 -7.12 -5.70 19.95
N LEU A 76 -5.84 -6.08 20.10
CA LEU A 76 -5.18 -7.03 19.21
C LEU A 76 -5.50 -8.48 19.60
N THR A 77 -5.75 -9.31 18.60
CA THR A 77 -5.84 -10.76 18.76
C THR A 77 -4.48 -11.37 19.10
N ALA A 78 -4.43 -12.62 19.52
CA ALA A 78 -3.16 -13.32 19.79
C ALA A 78 -2.26 -13.41 18.54
N GLU A 79 -2.84 -13.58 17.36
CA GLU A 79 -2.11 -13.56 16.08
C GLU A 79 -1.58 -12.16 15.76
N GLU A 80 -2.40 -11.14 15.93
CA GLU A 80 -1.95 -9.75 15.73
C GLU A 80 -0.87 -9.32 16.70
N MET A 81 -0.86 -9.88 17.93
CA MET A 81 0.25 -9.69 18.86
C MET A 81 1.55 -10.32 18.36
N GLN A 82 1.49 -11.45 17.65
CA GLN A 82 2.70 -12.02 17.01
C GLN A 82 3.22 -11.10 15.92
N LEU A 83 2.32 -10.60 15.05
CA LEU A 83 2.65 -9.62 14.02
C LEU A 83 3.22 -8.34 14.62
N TYR A 84 2.59 -7.81 15.68
CA TYR A 84 3.03 -6.64 16.43
C TYR A 84 4.47 -6.80 16.92
N ASN A 85 4.80 -7.93 17.56
CA ASN A 85 6.14 -8.16 18.10
C ASN A 85 7.23 -8.19 17.02
N VAL A 86 6.95 -8.82 15.87
CA VAL A 86 7.85 -8.80 14.71
C VAL A 86 7.97 -7.39 14.13
N ALA A 87 6.85 -6.70 13.96
CA ALA A 87 6.83 -5.35 13.43
C ALA A 87 7.59 -4.35 14.31
N VAL A 88 7.42 -4.43 15.64
CA VAL A 88 8.14 -3.60 16.62
C VAL A 88 9.66 -3.82 16.52
N SER A 89 10.11 -5.07 16.36
CA SER A 89 11.55 -5.34 16.19
C SER A 89 12.11 -4.65 14.94
N ILE A 90 11.39 -4.73 13.82
CA ILE A 90 11.81 -4.09 12.56
C ILE A 90 11.75 -2.56 12.69
N ALA A 91 10.65 -2.03 13.24
CA ALA A 91 10.47 -0.60 13.42
C ALA A 91 11.54 0.01 14.35
N ASN A 92 11.94 -0.69 15.40
CA ASN A 92 13.01 -0.23 16.30
C ASN A 92 14.35 -0.10 15.59
N GLU A 93 14.71 -1.04 14.72
CA GLU A 93 15.94 -0.93 13.92
C GLU A 93 15.84 0.21 12.88
N ALA A 94 14.71 0.30 12.18
CA ALA A 94 14.48 1.39 11.22
C ALA A 94 14.54 2.76 11.89
N ASN A 95 13.95 2.92 13.09
CA ASN A 95 13.89 4.20 13.81
C ASN A 95 15.25 4.66 14.36
N ARG A 96 16.29 3.81 14.35
CA ARG A 96 17.68 4.22 14.64
C ARG A 96 18.34 4.94 13.48
N LEU A 97 17.78 4.84 12.27
CA LEU A 97 18.30 5.45 11.07
C LEU A 97 17.95 6.95 11.03
N SER A 98 18.84 7.74 10.48
CA SER A 98 18.82 9.19 10.61
C SER A 98 17.78 9.87 9.71
N SER A 99 17.51 9.30 8.54
CA SER A 99 16.62 9.92 7.55
C SER A 99 15.38 9.09 7.22
N PRO A 100 14.27 9.73 6.81
CA PRO A 100 13.09 9.02 6.30
C PRO A 100 13.42 8.04 5.16
N LEU A 101 14.32 8.44 4.25
CA LEU A 101 14.74 7.60 3.12
C LEU A 101 15.47 6.34 3.57
N GLU A 102 16.37 6.45 4.57
CA GLU A 102 17.07 5.27 5.11
C GLU A 102 16.11 4.31 5.80
N ARG A 103 15.14 4.83 6.59
CA ARG A 103 14.11 4.02 7.25
C ARG A 103 13.27 3.28 6.22
N GLU A 104 12.83 3.99 5.18
CA GLU A 104 12.06 3.43 4.09
C GLU A 104 12.82 2.31 3.37
N LEU A 105 14.09 2.56 3.00
CA LEU A 105 14.93 1.59 2.31
C LEU A 105 15.18 0.34 3.17
N TYR A 106 15.34 0.53 4.47
CA TYR A 106 15.48 -0.58 5.42
C TYR A 106 14.21 -1.45 5.42
N ILE A 107 13.03 -0.83 5.58
CA ILE A 107 11.73 -1.52 5.54
C ILE A 107 11.55 -2.27 4.21
N TYR A 108 11.85 -1.61 3.11
CA TYR A 108 11.74 -2.20 1.77
C TYR A 108 12.62 -3.45 1.63
N LYS A 109 13.89 -3.36 2.04
CA LYS A 109 14.83 -4.49 2.00
C LYS A 109 14.41 -5.64 2.92
N GLU A 110 13.95 -5.33 4.13
CA GLU A 110 13.43 -6.34 5.07
C GLU A 110 12.26 -7.11 4.45
N LEU A 111 11.31 -6.43 3.83
CA LEU A 111 10.17 -7.08 3.18
C LEU A 111 10.59 -7.90 1.95
N CYS A 112 11.48 -7.38 1.11
CA CYS A 112 12.02 -8.10 -0.04
C CYS A 112 12.80 -9.37 0.35
N ASN A 113 13.41 -9.38 1.52
CA ASN A 113 14.18 -10.53 2.01
C ASN A 113 13.30 -11.57 2.72
N ARG A 114 12.21 -11.15 3.38
CA ARG A 114 11.34 -12.04 4.17
C ARG A 114 10.25 -12.67 3.33
N GLY A 115 9.62 -11.90 2.43
CA GLY A 115 8.48 -12.36 1.65
C GLY A 115 8.88 -12.97 0.30
N THR A 116 8.31 -14.13 0.01
CA THR A 116 8.33 -14.74 -1.33
C THR A 116 6.95 -14.57 -1.95
N TYR A 117 6.90 -14.17 -3.24
CA TYR A 117 5.62 -14.01 -3.91
C TYR A 117 4.86 -15.33 -3.98
N TYR A 118 3.61 -15.28 -3.55
CA TYR A 118 2.68 -16.38 -3.53
C TYR A 118 1.28 -15.86 -3.80
N ASP A 119 0.53 -16.54 -4.64
CA ASP A 119 -0.85 -16.17 -4.96
C ASP A 119 -1.74 -17.40 -5.09
N GLU A 120 -3.00 -17.24 -4.75
CA GLU A 120 -4.06 -18.21 -4.93
C GLU A 120 -5.24 -17.54 -5.62
N LYS A 121 -6.10 -18.37 -6.24
CA LYS A 121 -7.29 -17.89 -6.91
C LYS A 121 -8.25 -17.16 -5.95
N ASP A 122 -8.41 -17.71 -4.74
CA ASP A 122 -9.31 -17.16 -3.73
C ASP A 122 -8.50 -16.42 -2.67
N MET A 123 -8.71 -15.12 -2.56
CA MET A 123 -7.98 -14.22 -1.65
C MET A 123 -8.66 -14.05 -0.30
N PHE A 124 -9.89 -14.54 -0.15
CA PHE A 124 -10.70 -14.44 1.06
C PHE A 124 -11.08 -15.81 1.61
N ASN A 125 -11.28 -15.85 2.91
CA ASN A 125 -11.87 -16.98 3.61
C ASN A 125 -13.39 -17.02 3.38
N ALA A 126 -14.05 -18.09 3.83
CA ALA A 126 -15.50 -18.25 3.69
C ALA A 126 -16.33 -17.22 4.49
N ASP A 127 -15.72 -16.54 5.45
CA ASP A 127 -16.29 -15.47 6.25
C ASP A 127 -15.94 -14.06 5.74
N ASP A 128 -15.50 -13.96 4.49
CA ASP A 128 -15.07 -12.72 3.83
C ASP A 128 -13.84 -12.03 4.46
N THR A 129 -13.16 -12.66 5.41
CA THR A 129 -11.88 -12.14 5.93
C THR A 129 -10.74 -12.38 4.94
N PRO A 130 -9.76 -11.45 4.81
CA PRO A 130 -8.60 -11.65 3.95
C PRO A 130 -7.77 -12.86 4.37
N LYS A 131 -7.37 -13.70 3.43
CA LYS A 131 -6.42 -14.78 3.72
C LYS A 131 -5.07 -14.20 4.12
N ARG A 132 -4.35 -14.89 5.00
CA ARG A 132 -3.09 -14.42 5.59
C ARG A 132 -2.07 -13.95 4.55
N PHE A 133 -1.93 -14.67 3.43
CA PHE A 133 -0.99 -14.30 2.36
C PHE A 133 -1.33 -12.97 1.66
N THR A 134 -2.54 -12.44 1.83
CA THR A 134 -2.97 -11.12 1.29
C THR A 134 -2.77 -9.98 2.29
N THR A 135 -2.20 -10.25 3.44
CA THR A 135 -2.01 -9.31 4.55
C THR A 135 -0.56 -9.29 5.03
N ALA A 136 -0.23 -8.38 5.94
CA ALA A 136 1.10 -8.28 6.55
C ALA A 136 1.58 -9.59 7.21
N PHE A 137 0.67 -10.47 7.62
CA PHE A 137 1.02 -11.80 8.13
C PHE A 137 1.80 -12.62 7.10
N GLY A 138 1.31 -12.65 5.86
CA GLY A 138 1.98 -13.37 4.79
C GLY A 138 3.40 -12.90 4.57
N ALA A 139 3.62 -11.59 4.58
CA ALA A 139 4.93 -11.00 4.35
C ALA A 139 5.90 -11.18 5.51
N LEU A 140 5.44 -11.09 6.76
CA LEU A 140 6.32 -10.99 7.93
C LEU A 140 6.38 -12.25 8.78
N ILE A 141 5.35 -13.07 8.79
CA ILE A 141 5.24 -14.27 9.61
C ILE A 141 5.37 -15.54 8.76
N ASP A 142 4.55 -15.64 7.70
CA ASP A 142 4.44 -16.86 6.92
C ASP A 142 5.52 -16.97 5.81
N GLY A 143 6.14 -15.83 5.44
CA GLY A 143 7.15 -15.76 4.38
C GLY A 143 6.58 -15.96 2.96
N LYS A 144 5.26 -15.99 2.81
CA LYS A 144 4.53 -16.19 1.54
C LYS A 144 3.43 -15.15 1.43
N THR A 145 3.50 -14.29 0.41
CA THR A 145 2.61 -13.16 0.29
C THR A 145 2.41 -12.74 -1.16
N ASN A 146 1.26 -12.12 -1.46
CA ASN A 146 1.04 -11.46 -2.73
C ASN A 146 1.27 -9.94 -2.64
N CYS A 147 0.92 -9.22 -3.70
CA CYS A 147 1.06 -7.77 -3.75
C CYS A 147 0.29 -7.04 -2.65
N SER A 148 -0.91 -7.52 -2.31
CA SER A 148 -1.72 -6.95 -1.23
C SER A 148 -1.03 -7.06 0.13
N GLY A 149 -0.47 -8.24 0.46
CA GLY A 149 0.22 -8.44 1.72
C GLY A 149 1.54 -7.70 1.83
N PHE A 150 2.31 -7.56 0.74
CA PHE A 150 3.47 -6.67 0.72
C PHE A 150 3.06 -5.22 0.96
N ALA A 151 1.98 -4.75 0.30
CA ALA A 151 1.50 -3.39 0.47
C ALA A 151 0.97 -3.12 1.89
N ASP A 152 0.29 -4.09 2.51
CA ASP A 152 -0.16 -4.00 3.91
C ASP A 152 1.02 -3.93 4.88
N ALA A 153 2.03 -4.77 4.71
CA ALA A 153 3.22 -4.79 5.55
C ALA A 153 4.06 -3.51 5.43
N PHE A 154 4.24 -2.99 4.20
CA PHE A 154 4.95 -1.74 3.98
C PHE A 154 4.20 -0.55 4.61
N TYR A 155 2.88 -0.49 4.42
CA TYR A 155 2.03 0.53 5.02
C TYR A 155 2.13 0.51 6.56
N MET A 156 2.00 -0.67 7.17
CA MET A 156 2.13 -0.85 8.62
C MET A 156 3.48 -0.35 9.15
N LEU A 157 4.57 -0.87 8.62
CA LEU A 157 5.93 -0.55 9.08
C LEU A 157 6.27 0.91 8.81
N GLY A 158 5.85 1.46 7.66
CA GLY A 158 6.05 2.86 7.32
C GLY A 158 5.41 3.79 8.34
N ARG A 159 4.16 3.54 8.71
CA ARG A 159 3.46 4.31 9.76
C ARG A 159 4.15 4.20 11.12
N MET A 160 4.57 2.99 11.52
CA MET A 160 5.30 2.77 12.78
C MET A 160 6.65 3.50 12.82
N CYS A 161 7.21 3.80 11.65
CA CYS A 161 8.47 4.54 11.50
C CYS A 161 8.26 6.04 11.21
N GLY A 162 7.02 6.55 11.34
CA GLY A 162 6.70 7.97 11.13
C GLY A 162 6.79 8.42 9.66
N LEU A 163 6.70 7.49 8.71
CA LEU A 163 6.67 7.81 7.28
C LEU A 163 5.24 8.11 6.83
N ASN A 164 5.09 9.07 5.94
CA ASN A 164 3.80 9.37 5.31
C ASN A 164 3.58 8.43 4.13
N VAL A 165 2.96 7.30 4.40
CA VAL A 165 2.73 6.22 3.45
C VAL A 165 1.26 6.04 3.15
N GLY A 166 0.95 5.72 1.88
CA GLY A 166 -0.38 5.33 1.43
C GLY A 166 -0.37 3.95 0.79
N ARG A 167 -1.58 3.43 0.52
CA ARG A 167 -1.79 2.17 -0.18
C ARG A 167 -2.58 2.44 -1.46
N ILE A 168 -2.22 1.80 -2.56
CA ILE A 168 -2.88 1.96 -3.86
C ILE A 168 -3.19 0.61 -4.46
N GLY A 169 -4.36 0.48 -5.05
CA GLY A 169 -4.72 -0.60 -5.96
C GLY A 169 -4.85 -0.10 -7.41
N GLY A 170 -4.62 -0.99 -8.33
CA GLY A 170 -4.72 -0.72 -9.76
C GLY A 170 -4.44 -1.99 -10.55
N TYR A 171 -3.77 -1.83 -11.69
CA TYR A 171 -3.46 -2.92 -12.60
C TYR A 171 -2.01 -2.84 -13.08
N ILE A 172 -1.40 -3.99 -13.26
CA ILE A 172 -0.18 -4.18 -14.07
C ILE A 172 -0.53 -4.94 -15.34
N LYS A 173 0.37 -4.91 -16.33
CA LYS A 173 0.22 -5.68 -17.56
C LYS A 173 1.10 -6.90 -17.48
N GLU A 174 0.47 -8.07 -17.42
CA GLU A 174 1.14 -9.36 -17.38
C GLU A 174 0.71 -10.20 -18.60
N ASN A 175 1.67 -10.63 -19.40
CA ASN A 175 1.40 -11.39 -20.64
C ASN A 175 0.34 -10.72 -21.55
N GLY A 176 0.37 -9.39 -21.64
CA GLY A 176 -0.56 -8.61 -22.43
C GLY A 176 -1.93 -8.35 -21.79
N LYS A 177 -2.23 -8.95 -20.64
CA LYS A 177 -3.52 -8.83 -19.94
C LYS A 177 -3.39 -7.94 -18.69
N PRO A 178 -4.44 -7.18 -18.34
CA PRO A 178 -4.48 -6.45 -17.09
C PRO A 178 -4.65 -7.43 -15.92
N VAL A 179 -3.76 -7.34 -14.93
CA VAL A 179 -3.81 -8.08 -13.67
C VAL A 179 -3.92 -7.07 -12.53
N ARG A 180 -4.81 -7.32 -11.58
CA ARG A 180 -4.94 -6.47 -10.38
C ARG A 180 -3.65 -6.47 -9.58
N HIS A 181 -3.28 -5.30 -9.08
CA HIS A 181 -2.04 -5.13 -8.35
C HIS A 181 -2.17 -4.06 -7.27
N GLY A 182 -1.50 -4.28 -6.14
CA GLY A 182 -1.42 -3.35 -5.03
C GLY A 182 0.01 -2.91 -4.78
N TRP A 183 0.19 -1.61 -4.50
CA TRP A 183 1.47 -1.02 -4.13
C TRP A 183 1.27 0.14 -3.16
N ASN A 184 2.32 0.87 -2.85
CA ASN A 184 2.27 1.97 -1.89
C ASN A 184 2.66 3.31 -2.52
N THR A 185 2.29 4.38 -1.83
CA THR A 185 2.89 5.71 -1.99
C THR A 185 3.68 6.07 -0.75
N ILE A 186 4.62 6.98 -0.93
CA ILE A 186 5.29 7.70 0.14
C ILE A 186 5.39 9.18 -0.21
N THR A 187 5.09 10.04 0.76
CA THR A 187 5.24 11.50 0.63
C THR A 187 6.31 11.97 1.59
N PHE A 188 7.31 12.68 1.06
CA PHE A 188 8.42 13.21 1.84
C PHE A 188 8.17 14.65 2.31
N ASP A 189 9.04 15.17 3.16
CA ASP A 189 8.94 16.51 3.77
C ASP A 189 8.95 17.65 2.73
N ASP A 190 9.48 17.40 1.53
CA ASP A 190 9.41 18.33 0.39
C ASP A 190 8.04 18.34 -0.29
N GLY A 191 7.08 17.59 0.23
CA GLY A 191 5.72 17.45 -0.28
C GLY A 191 5.60 16.57 -1.54
N LYS A 192 6.67 15.98 -2.04
CA LYS A 192 6.63 15.12 -3.23
C LYS A 192 6.21 13.70 -2.86
N THR A 193 5.33 13.14 -3.66
CA THR A 193 4.86 11.76 -3.53
C THR A 193 5.45 10.87 -4.61
N TYR A 194 5.87 9.69 -4.22
CA TYR A 194 6.42 8.64 -5.08
C TYR A 194 5.66 7.34 -4.88
N CYS A 195 5.81 6.40 -5.82
CA CYS A 195 5.30 5.03 -5.66
C CYS A 195 6.40 4.06 -5.22
N VAL A 196 5.99 3.07 -4.44
CA VAL A 196 6.86 1.99 -3.96
C VAL A 196 6.17 0.66 -4.22
N ASP A 197 6.79 -0.20 -5.02
CA ASP A 197 6.30 -1.55 -5.28
C ASP A 197 7.27 -2.60 -4.71
N VAL A 198 6.98 -3.06 -3.51
CA VAL A 198 7.75 -4.09 -2.82
C VAL A 198 7.66 -5.43 -3.55
N THR A 199 6.53 -5.73 -4.18
CA THR A 199 6.34 -6.97 -4.95
C THR A 199 7.36 -7.07 -6.08
N ASN A 200 7.52 -5.98 -6.83
CA ASN A 200 8.52 -5.90 -7.88
C ASN A 200 9.92 -6.07 -7.31
N GLY A 201 10.25 -5.36 -6.24
CA GLY A 201 11.56 -5.46 -5.61
C GLY A 201 11.87 -6.84 -5.06
N SER A 202 10.90 -7.52 -4.45
CA SER A 202 11.06 -8.89 -3.97
C SER A 202 11.32 -9.87 -5.11
N SER A 203 10.61 -9.73 -6.22
CA SER A 203 10.71 -10.62 -7.39
C SER A 203 11.98 -10.38 -8.21
N MET A 204 12.30 -9.10 -8.47
CA MET A 204 13.38 -8.68 -9.36
C MET A 204 14.71 -8.39 -8.65
N LYS A 205 14.69 -8.36 -7.30
CA LYS A 205 15.85 -8.03 -6.45
C LYS A 205 16.53 -6.71 -6.83
N ASN A 206 15.73 -5.68 -7.11
CA ASN A 206 16.22 -4.35 -7.49
C ASN A 206 15.39 -3.22 -6.88
N LEU A 207 15.82 -1.97 -7.08
CA LEU A 207 15.15 -0.76 -6.60
C LEU A 207 14.42 0.02 -7.72
N TYR A 208 14.15 -0.60 -8.86
CA TYR A 208 13.57 0.11 -10.02
C TYR A 208 12.22 0.77 -9.70
N LEU A 209 11.36 0.11 -8.92
CA LEU A 209 10.09 0.65 -8.46
C LEU A 209 10.10 1.07 -6.97
N PHE A 210 11.27 1.42 -6.45
CA PHE A 210 11.42 2.05 -5.15
C PHE A 210 11.44 3.58 -5.31
N ASN A 211 10.45 4.26 -4.76
CA ASN A 211 10.23 5.71 -4.94
C ASN A 211 10.16 6.12 -6.41
N ALA A 212 9.45 5.33 -7.20
CA ALA A 212 9.34 5.57 -8.62
C ALA A 212 8.39 6.75 -8.92
N PRO A 213 8.82 7.70 -9.78
CA PRO A 213 7.98 8.78 -10.25
C PRO A 213 6.98 8.27 -11.30
N LEU A 214 5.96 9.10 -11.61
CA LEU A 214 4.91 8.77 -12.56
C LEU A 214 5.45 8.28 -13.91
N LYS A 215 6.50 8.91 -14.41
CA LYS A 215 7.13 8.57 -15.69
C LYS A 215 7.58 7.10 -15.73
N ILE A 216 8.08 6.59 -14.62
CA ILE A 216 8.50 5.19 -14.50
C ILE A 216 7.29 4.28 -14.27
N MET A 217 6.41 4.65 -13.34
CA MET A 217 5.24 3.84 -13.00
C MET A 217 4.32 3.59 -14.18
N LYS A 218 4.10 4.57 -15.04
CA LYS A 218 3.27 4.43 -16.25
C LYS A 218 3.74 3.38 -17.24
N ASN A 219 4.99 2.93 -17.16
CA ASN A 219 5.50 1.87 -18.04
C ASN A 219 4.81 0.53 -17.76
N THR A 220 4.51 0.26 -16.49
CA THR A 220 3.99 -1.04 -16.05
C THR A 220 2.67 -0.96 -15.30
N HIS A 221 2.39 0.14 -14.59
CA HIS A 221 1.23 0.30 -13.70
C HIS A 221 0.15 1.19 -14.32
N ARG A 222 -1.09 0.92 -13.93
CA ARG A 222 -2.27 1.70 -14.30
C ARG A 222 -3.17 1.88 -13.10
N CYS A 223 -3.46 3.13 -12.76
CA CYS A 223 -4.48 3.55 -11.81
C CYS A 223 -4.96 4.95 -12.19
N ASN A 224 -5.85 5.54 -11.41
CA ASN A 224 -6.17 6.95 -11.57
C ASN A 224 -5.09 7.82 -10.90
N TRP A 225 -4.03 8.13 -11.65
CA TRP A 225 -2.88 8.89 -11.18
C TRP A 225 -3.21 10.28 -10.65
N ASP A 226 -4.33 10.86 -11.11
CA ASP A 226 -4.75 12.19 -10.72
C ASP A 226 -5.27 12.26 -9.27
N LEU A 227 -5.55 11.10 -8.66
CA LEU A 227 -5.93 11.01 -7.25
C LEU A 227 -4.72 11.01 -6.30
N ILE A 228 -3.52 10.80 -6.82
CA ILE A 228 -2.31 10.88 -6.01
C ILE A 228 -1.87 12.34 -5.94
N LEU A 229 -2.08 12.96 -4.80
CA LEU A 229 -1.70 14.34 -4.57
C LEU A 229 -0.19 14.49 -4.61
N ASN A 230 0.27 15.62 -5.17
CA ASN A 230 1.70 15.99 -5.23
C ASN A 230 2.60 14.91 -5.82
N PHE A 231 2.06 14.07 -6.71
CA PHE A 231 2.82 12.96 -7.29
C PHE A 231 3.99 13.48 -8.12
N GLN A 232 5.20 13.01 -7.80
CA GLN A 232 6.39 13.34 -8.57
C GLN A 232 6.29 12.73 -9.97
N ARG A 233 6.31 13.60 -11.00
CA ARG A 233 6.04 13.18 -12.39
C ARG A 233 7.29 12.81 -13.14
N ASP A 234 8.40 13.47 -12.83
CA ASP A 234 9.68 13.29 -13.53
C ASP A 234 10.73 12.64 -12.63
N ILE A 235 11.78 12.11 -13.26
CA ILE A 235 12.95 11.59 -12.55
C ILE A 235 13.69 12.76 -11.91
N ASP A 236 13.97 12.66 -10.62
CA ASP A 236 14.69 13.64 -9.85
C ASP A 236 15.93 13.03 -9.17
N GLU A 237 16.68 13.87 -8.43
CA GLU A 237 17.90 13.46 -7.71
C GLU A 237 17.61 12.32 -6.73
N ARG A 238 16.51 12.39 -5.99
CA ARG A 238 16.12 11.36 -5.01
C ARG A 238 15.94 9.98 -5.66
N TYR A 239 15.32 9.92 -6.83
CA TYR A 239 15.22 8.67 -7.58
C TYR A 239 16.57 8.21 -8.10
N GLY A 240 17.40 9.14 -8.58
CA GLY A 240 18.78 8.86 -9.04
C GLY A 240 19.69 8.33 -7.93
N GLU A 241 19.67 8.94 -6.75
CA GLU A 241 20.46 8.50 -5.58
C GLU A 241 20.16 7.04 -5.19
N ARG A 242 18.93 6.62 -5.26
CA ARG A 242 18.52 5.25 -4.91
C ARG A 242 18.99 4.20 -5.92
N LEU A 243 19.00 4.55 -7.19
CA LEU A 243 19.55 3.65 -8.22
C LEU A 243 21.06 3.47 -8.09
N GLN A 244 21.75 4.42 -7.48
CA GLN A 244 23.18 4.34 -7.21
C GLN A 244 23.49 3.53 -5.93
N ALA A 245 22.51 3.33 -5.06
CA ALA A 245 22.66 2.58 -3.82
C ALA A 245 22.52 1.04 -4.01
N GLN A 246 22.42 0.57 -5.25
CA GLN A 246 22.47 -0.84 -5.63
C GLN A 246 23.93 -1.26 -5.78
#